data_8da5debc4eae62836ac8bcb93c2aff9f
#
_entry.id   8da5debc4eae62836ac8bcb93c2aff9f
#
_cell.length_a   1.000
_cell.length_b   1.000
_cell.length_c   1.000
_cell.angle_alpha   90.00
_cell.angle_beta   90.00
_cell.angle_gamma   90.00
#
_symmetry.space_group_name_H-M   'P 1'
#
loop_
_entity.id
_entity.type
_entity.pdbx_description
1 polymer ?
#
loop_
_entity_poly.entity_id
_entity_poly.type
_entity_poly.pdbx_seq_one_letter_code
_entity_poly.pdbx_strand_id
1 'polypeptide(L)'
;MSNTRINTLIIFIFTLTTTGFAMAYEEPKYNIVKTYQEFEIRKYDDRLAVEIEYSNEDSGFRYLFKYIAGANTNSDKIKMTVPVTQSVKIDMTTPVTQSVKNGKMLMQFFLPSKFTLENAPQPTDKRVSLVVIKGGHYAVIKYSGRLTNQNYLKHYKKLENNLNNNEIDFIKPGIRATYNGPFTLPFLRRNEIMMKITFDEENNN
;
A
#
# COMPACT_ATOMS: atom_id res chain seq x y z
N MET A 1 -55.11 49.23 17.88
CA MET A 1 -53.79 48.86 18.45
C MET A 1 -53.64 47.35 18.26
N SER A 2 -52.91 46.93 17.24
CA SER A 2 -52.71 45.51 16.86
C SER A 2 -51.26 45.17 17.22
N ASN A 3 -51.05 44.27 18.18
CA ASN A 3 -49.76 43.75 18.59
C ASN A 3 -49.40 42.53 17.73
N THR A 4 -48.54 42.74 16.74
CA THR A 4 -47.95 41.65 15.97
C THR A 4 -46.78 41.03 16.75
N ARG A 5 -46.98 39.81 17.26
CA ARG A 5 -45.88 39.03 17.88
C ARG A 5 -45.06 38.37 16.79
N ILE A 6 -43.82 38.78 16.65
CA ILE A 6 -42.83 38.17 15.78
C ILE A 6 -42.27 36.94 16.54
N ASN A 7 -42.62 35.72 16.08
CA ASN A 7 -41.99 34.48 16.56
C ASN A 7 -40.65 34.31 15.87
N THR A 8 -39.56 34.55 16.59
CA THR A 8 -38.21 34.26 16.14
C THR A 8 -37.95 32.78 16.33
N LEU A 9 -37.98 32.03 15.22
CA LEU A 9 -37.61 30.61 15.20
C LEU A 9 -36.06 30.51 15.18
N ILE A 10 -35.47 30.17 16.35
CA ILE A 10 -34.03 29.91 16.44
C ILE A 10 -33.78 28.49 15.96
N ILE A 11 -33.26 28.34 14.73
CA ILE A 11 -32.79 27.05 14.18
C ILE A 11 -31.42 26.78 14.80
N PHE A 12 -31.35 25.85 15.73
CA PHE A 12 -30.09 25.35 16.27
C PHE A 12 -29.51 24.32 15.25
N ILE A 13 -28.56 24.77 14.40
CA ILE A 13 -27.81 23.87 13.54
C ILE A 13 -26.78 23.18 14.41
N PHE A 14 -27.09 21.94 14.82
CA PHE A 14 -26.15 21.05 15.49
C PHE A 14 -25.17 20.50 14.45
N THR A 15 -24.04 21.17 14.26
CA THR A 15 -22.93 20.64 13.43
C THR A 15 -22.29 19.48 14.18
N LEU A 16 -22.71 18.26 13.84
CA LEU A 16 -22.11 17.03 14.31
C LEU A 16 -20.75 16.89 13.63
N THR A 17 -19.69 17.42 14.23
CA THR A 17 -18.32 17.18 13.83
C THR A 17 -17.94 15.73 14.20
N THR A 18 -18.23 14.79 13.31
CA THR A 18 -17.67 13.44 13.41
C THR A 18 -16.18 13.55 13.10
N THR A 19 -15.35 13.71 14.13
CA THR A 19 -13.93 13.44 14.03
C THR A 19 -13.76 11.95 13.83
N GLY A 20 -13.86 11.53 12.56
CA GLY A 20 -13.48 10.20 12.18
C GLY A 20 -11.98 10.05 12.46
N PHE A 21 -11.61 9.24 13.45
CA PHE A 21 -10.25 8.76 13.59
C PHE A 21 -9.95 7.91 12.35
N ALA A 22 -9.45 8.55 11.29
CA ALA A 22 -8.80 7.84 10.21
C ALA A 22 -7.57 7.19 10.84
N MET A 23 -7.57 5.87 11.02
CA MET A 23 -6.36 5.14 11.35
C MET A 23 -5.39 5.36 10.18
N ALA A 24 -4.46 6.29 10.37
CA ALA A 24 -3.42 6.57 9.40
C ALA A 24 -2.43 5.40 9.45
N TYR A 25 -2.54 4.48 8.51
CA TYR A 25 -1.53 3.45 8.30
C TYR A 25 -0.25 4.10 7.77
N GLU A 26 0.90 3.61 8.24
CA GLU A 26 2.18 4.05 7.71
C GLU A 26 2.28 3.70 6.22
N GLU A 27 2.67 4.69 5.41
CA GLU A 27 2.92 4.52 3.98
C GLU A 27 4.42 4.60 3.68
N PRO A 28 4.90 3.87 2.66
CA PRO A 28 6.26 4.00 2.20
C PRO A 28 6.55 5.43 1.75
N LYS A 29 7.62 6.02 2.27
CA LYS A 29 8.08 7.34 1.84
C LYS A 29 8.57 7.29 0.40
N TYR A 30 8.32 8.35 -0.34
CA TYR A 30 8.84 8.55 -1.69
C TYR A 30 9.04 10.03 -1.97
N ASN A 31 9.93 10.32 -2.92
CA ASN A 31 10.09 11.64 -3.50
C ASN A 31 9.41 11.64 -4.88
N ILE A 32 8.63 12.69 -5.18
CA ILE A 32 8.12 12.93 -6.53
C ILE A 32 9.25 13.54 -7.33
N VAL A 33 9.71 12.83 -8.36
CA VAL A 33 10.80 13.27 -9.25
C VAL A 33 10.23 14.10 -10.39
N LYS A 34 9.10 13.64 -10.97
CA LYS A 34 8.43 14.34 -12.07
C LYS A 34 6.92 14.08 -12.04
N THR A 35 6.15 15.10 -12.37
CA THR A 35 4.68 14.99 -12.47
C THR A 35 4.26 15.17 -13.92
N TYR A 36 3.49 14.22 -14.43
CA TYR A 36 2.80 14.29 -15.71
C TYR A 36 1.30 14.47 -15.47
N GLN A 37 0.55 14.78 -16.52
CA GLN A 37 -0.89 15.02 -16.40
C GLN A 37 -1.65 13.83 -15.76
N GLU A 38 -1.24 12.59 -16.05
CA GLU A 38 -1.97 11.37 -15.69
C GLU A 38 -1.22 10.46 -14.72
N PHE A 39 0.06 10.69 -14.51
CA PHE A 39 0.92 9.86 -13.65
C PHE A 39 2.07 10.67 -13.05
N GLU A 40 2.71 10.10 -12.05
CA GLU A 40 3.89 10.66 -11.38
C GLU A 40 5.07 9.69 -11.50
N ILE A 41 6.27 10.22 -11.63
CA ILE A 41 7.51 9.45 -11.39
C ILE A 41 7.90 9.66 -9.94
N ARG A 42 8.01 8.56 -9.20
CA ARG A 42 8.38 8.55 -7.79
C ARG A 42 9.64 7.74 -7.57
N LYS A 43 10.52 8.22 -6.71
CA LYS A 43 11.69 7.51 -6.21
C LYS A 43 11.39 6.98 -4.81
N TYR A 44 11.55 5.68 -4.64
CA TYR A 44 11.40 4.98 -3.36
C TYR A 44 12.75 4.48 -2.88
N ASP A 45 12.95 4.45 -1.56
CA ASP A 45 14.07 3.77 -0.92
C ASP A 45 13.80 2.27 -0.78
N ASP A 46 14.83 1.50 -0.39
CA ASP A 46 14.69 0.09 -0.02
C ASP A 46 13.70 -0.06 1.15
N ARG A 47 12.87 -1.10 1.09
CA ARG A 47 11.81 -1.32 2.10
C ARG A 47 11.73 -2.77 2.49
N LEU A 48 11.55 -3.02 3.78
CA LEU A 48 11.30 -4.36 4.29
C LEU A 48 9.83 -4.72 4.09
N ALA A 49 9.58 -5.94 3.65
CA ALA A 49 8.24 -6.47 3.47
C ALA A 49 8.19 -7.94 3.87
N VAL A 50 7.00 -8.45 4.15
CA VAL A 50 6.71 -9.87 4.12
C VAL A 50 6.02 -10.20 2.82
N GLU A 51 6.42 -11.31 2.22
CA GLU A 51 6.00 -11.77 0.90
C GLU A 51 5.47 -13.20 0.96
N ILE A 52 4.47 -13.48 0.14
CA ILE A 52 3.97 -14.84 -0.09
C ILE A 52 3.69 -15.04 -1.58
N GLU A 53 4.06 -16.22 -2.11
CA GLU A 53 3.52 -16.72 -3.37
C GLU A 53 2.11 -17.28 -3.12
N TYR A 54 1.15 -16.92 -3.98
CA TYR A 54 -0.23 -17.35 -3.81
C TYR A 54 -0.90 -17.72 -5.14
N SER A 55 -1.89 -18.61 -5.07
CA SER A 55 -2.79 -18.94 -6.18
C SER A 55 -4.19 -18.34 -5.99
N ASN A 56 -4.56 -18.06 -4.74
CA ASN A 56 -5.84 -17.46 -4.35
C ASN A 56 -5.57 -16.26 -3.45
N GLU A 57 -6.06 -15.06 -3.82
CA GLU A 57 -5.82 -13.79 -3.12
C GLU A 57 -6.21 -13.84 -1.65
N ASP A 58 -7.37 -14.46 -1.33
CA ASP A 58 -7.84 -14.56 0.05
C ASP A 58 -6.89 -15.38 0.93
N SER A 59 -6.29 -16.42 0.36
CA SER A 59 -5.31 -17.22 1.09
C SER A 59 -4.02 -16.44 1.31
N GLY A 60 -3.51 -15.74 0.29
CA GLY A 60 -2.31 -14.90 0.38
C GLY A 60 -2.46 -13.84 1.48
N PHE A 61 -3.53 -13.06 1.41
CA PHE A 61 -3.83 -12.03 2.42
C PHE A 61 -3.90 -12.61 3.83
N ARG A 62 -4.58 -13.73 4.02
CA ARG A 62 -4.76 -14.36 5.34
C ARG A 62 -3.43 -14.76 5.99
N TYR A 63 -2.47 -15.26 5.23
CA TYR A 63 -1.16 -15.64 5.78
C TYR A 63 -0.33 -14.42 6.17
N LEU A 64 -0.29 -13.39 5.34
CA LEU A 64 0.41 -12.15 5.67
C LEU A 64 -0.27 -11.43 6.84
N PHE A 65 -1.61 -11.45 6.90
CA PHE A 65 -2.35 -10.89 8.03
C PHE A 65 -2.06 -11.65 9.34
N LYS A 66 -2.00 -12.98 9.31
CA LYS A 66 -1.60 -13.76 10.48
C LYS A 66 -0.22 -13.39 10.99
N TYR A 67 0.74 -13.17 10.09
CA TYR A 67 2.08 -12.73 10.47
C TYR A 67 2.04 -11.41 11.24
N ILE A 68 1.38 -10.38 10.73
CA ILE A 68 1.30 -9.08 11.43
C ILE A 68 0.46 -9.16 12.71
N ALA A 69 -0.49 -10.10 12.79
CA ALA A 69 -1.32 -10.33 13.98
C ALA A 69 -0.60 -11.12 15.09
N GLY A 70 0.67 -11.55 14.86
CA GLY A 70 1.48 -12.20 15.87
C GLY A 70 1.91 -13.65 15.55
N ALA A 71 1.58 -14.19 14.37
CA ALA A 71 2.15 -15.48 13.93
C ALA A 71 3.61 -15.30 13.47
N ASN A 72 4.45 -14.82 14.38
CA ASN A 72 5.85 -14.52 14.18
C ASN A 72 6.66 -14.81 15.45
N THR A 73 7.98 -14.82 15.31
CA THR A 73 8.92 -14.97 16.43
C THR A 73 9.78 -13.72 16.52
N ASN A 74 10.15 -13.33 17.73
CA ASN A 74 11.08 -12.23 17.92
C ASN A 74 12.47 -12.61 17.36
N SER A 75 13.09 -11.71 16.59
CA SER A 75 14.43 -11.94 16.01
C SER A 75 15.56 -11.79 17.02
N ASP A 76 15.27 -11.45 18.29
CA ASP A 76 16.29 -11.28 19.31
C ASP A 76 17.12 -12.57 19.48
N LYS A 77 18.38 -12.49 19.07
CA LYS A 77 19.40 -13.52 19.34
C LYS A 77 19.73 -13.55 20.83
N ILE A 78 18.76 -13.94 21.65
CA ILE A 78 19.04 -14.24 23.04
C ILE A 78 19.68 -15.62 23.07
N LYS A 79 20.93 -15.68 23.50
CA LYS A 79 21.57 -16.94 23.87
C LYS A 79 20.85 -17.52 25.08
N MET A 80 19.74 -18.21 24.84
CA MET A 80 19.00 -18.91 25.90
C MET A 80 19.04 -20.41 25.70
N THR A 81 19.21 -21.11 26.77
CA THR A 81 19.22 -22.58 26.83
C THR A 81 17.86 -23.22 26.62
N VAL A 82 16.79 -22.41 26.55
CA VAL A 82 15.41 -22.82 26.22
C VAL A 82 14.81 -21.73 25.35
N PRO A 83 14.26 -22.04 24.15
CA PRO A 83 13.66 -21.02 23.29
C PRO A 83 12.35 -20.52 23.90
N VAL A 84 12.35 -19.30 24.40
CA VAL A 84 11.11 -18.57 24.70
C VAL A 84 10.74 -17.81 23.45
N THR A 85 9.74 -18.29 22.73
CA THR A 85 9.17 -17.59 21.57
C THR A 85 8.12 -16.59 22.04
N GLN A 86 8.35 -15.32 21.81
CA GLN A 86 7.35 -14.26 22.07
C GLN A 86 6.81 -13.77 20.73
N SER A 87 5.48 -13.84 20.55
CA SER A 87 4.82 -13.28 19.39
C SER A 87 4.67 -11.76 19.53
N VAL A 88 4.82 -11.04 18.43
CA VAL A 88 4.69 -9.57 18.38
C VAL A 88 3.57 -9.21 17.41
N LYS A 89 2.64 -8.35 17.86
CA LYS A 89 1.68 -7.73 16.95
C LYS A 89 2.36 -6.57 16.21
N ILE A 90 2.27 -6.60 14.89
CA ILE A 90 2.85 -5.59 14.00
C ILE A 90 1.73 -4.73 13.45
N ASP A 91 1.89 -3.41 13.46
CA ASP A 91 0.91 -2.50 12.87
C ASP A 91 0.87 -2.68 11.35
N MET A 92 -0.34 -2.71 10.80
CA MET A 92 -0.52 -2.82 9.36
C MET A 92 -0.03 -1.54 8.69
N THR A 93 0.67 -1.69 7.57
CA THR A 93 1.05 -0.59 6.69
C THR A 93 0.25 -0.64 5.38
N THR A 94 0.23 0.43 4.64
CA THR A 94 -0.32 0.50 3.28
C THR A 94 0.77 0.96 2.30
N PRO A 95 0.73 0.56 1.04
CA PRO A 95 -0.26 -0.31 0.41
C PRO A 95 0.03 -1.81 0.58
N VAL A 96 -0.99 -2.63 0.36
CA VAL A 96 -0.81 -4.06 0.02
C VAL A 96 -0.47 -4.13 -1.47
N THR A 97 0.66 -4.74 -1.83
CA THR A 97 1.08 -4.87 -3.22
C THR A 97 0.90 -6.28 -3.75
N GLN A 98 0.55 -6.38 -5.02
CA GLN A 98 0.41 -7.61 -5.77
C GLN A 98 1.18 -7.49 -7.09
N SER A 99 1.97 -8.50 -7.42
CA SER A 99 2.79 -8.55 -8.65
C SER A 99 2.91 -9.98 -9.15
N VAL A 100 3.54 -10.14 -10.30
CA VAL A 100 3.90 -11.47 -10.85
C VAL A 100 5.40 -11.53 -11.01
N LYS A 101 6.02 -12.60 -10.52
CA LYS A 101 7.45 -12.86 -10.66
C LYS A 101 7.64 -14.31 -11.09
N ASN A 102 8.34 -14.53 -12.21
CA ASN A 102 8.58 -15.86 -12.76
C ASN A 102 7.28 -16.70 -12.94
N GLY A 103 6.20 -16.05 -13.39
CA GLY A 103 4.90 -16.70 -13.58
C GLY A 103 4.09 -16.96 -12.29
N LYS A 104 4.61 -16.64 -11.13
CA LYS A 104 3.92 -16.80 -9.84
C LYS A 104 3.38 -15.47 -9.34
N MET A 105 2.18 -15.50 -8.78
CA MET A 105 1.58 -14.31 -8.16
C MET A 105 2.18 -14.10 -6.78
N LEU A 106 2.56 -12.85 -6.49
CA LEU A 106 3.14 -12.43 -5.21
C LEU A 106 2.24 -11.41 -4.54
N MET A 107 2.10 -11.51 -3.23
CA MET A 107 1.49 -10.49 -2.38
C MET A 107 2.49 -10.06 -1.32
N GLN A 108 2.55 -8.76 -1.06
CA GLN A 108 3.49 -8.18 -0.11
C GLN A 108 2.78 -7.22 0.84
N PHE A 109 3.15 -7.28 2.12
CA PHE A 109 2.85 -6.27 3.13
C PHE A 109 4.16 -5.62 3.53
N PHE A 110 4.27 -4.31 3.33
CA PHE A 110 5.42 -3.57 3.84
C PHE A 110 5.38 -3.53 5.36
N LEU A 111 6.54 -3.62 5.99
CA LEU A 111 6.63 -3.47 7.44
C LEU A 111 6.84 -2.00 7.80
N PRO A 112 6.42 -1.58 9.01
CA PRO A 112 6.74 -0.27 9.54
C PRO A 112 8.24 0.02 9.46
N SER A 113 8.62 1.27 9.23
CA SER A 113 10.01 1.72 9.03
C SER A 113 10.94 1.43 10.21
N LYS A 114 10.40 1.19 11.40
CA LYS A 114 11.15 0.75 12.59
C LYS A 114 11.79 -0.64 12.46
N PHE A 115 11.33 -1.46 11.50
CA PHE A 115 11.86 -2.80 11.31
C PHE A 115 12.95 -2.85 10.25
N THR A 116 14.01 -3.59 10.57
CA THR A 116 15.11 -3.98 9.68
C THR A 116 15.14 -5.51 9.56
N LEU A 117 15.95 -6.07 8.66
CA LEU A 117 16.13 -7.53 8.58
C LEU A 117 16.64 -8.15 9.89
N GLU A 118 17.34 -7.34 10.70
CA GLU A 118 17.98 -7.80 11.95
C GLU A 118 16.99 -7.87 13.11
N ASN A 119 16.01 -6.92 13.15
CA ASN A 119 15.08 -6.80 14.27
C ASN A 119 13.64 -7.21 13.93
N ALA A 120 13.32 -7.47 12.66
CA ALA A 120 11.98 -7.89 12.27
C ALA A 120 11.69 -9.31 12.78
N PRO A 121 10.52 -9.55 13.41
CA PRO A 121 10.11 -10.88 13.83
C PRO A 121 10.09 -11.86 12.66
N GLN A 122 10.60 -13.07 12.86
CA GLN A 122 10.61 -14.08 11.80
C GLN A 122 9.23 -14.71 11.63
N PRO A 123 8.75 -14.93 10.37
CA PRO A 123 7.52 -15.65 10.15
C PRO A 123 7.57 -17.08 10.68
N THR A 124 6.49 -17.56 11.33
CA THR A 124 6.36 -18.96 11.74
C THR A 124 5.88 -19.86 10.62
N ASP A 125 5.20 -19.29 9.63
CA ASP A 125 4.76 -20.00 8.43
C ASP A 125 5.84 -19.95 7.34
N LYS A 126 6.34 -21.13 6.93
CA LYS A 126 7.41 -21.26 5.94
C LYS A 126 7.09 -20.69 4.54
N ARG A 127 5.81 -20.43 4.26
CA ARG A 127 5.36 -19.82 2.99
C ARG A 127 5.52 -18.30 2.99
N VAL A 128 5.65 -17.70 4.17
CA VAL A 128 5.84 -16.25 4.32
C VAL A 128 7.33 -15.98 4.49
N SER A 129 7.86 -15.06 3.70
CA SER A 129 9.28 -14.70 3.72
C SER A 129 9.45 -13.22 4.01
N LEU A 130 10.46 -12.87 4.82
CA LEU A 130 10.96 -11.49 4.93
C LEU A 130 11.83 -11.17 3.71
N VAL A 131 11.54 -10.06 3.06
CA VAL A 131 12.27 -9.62 1.84
C VAL A 131 12.55 -8.13 1.88
N VAL A 132 13.67 -7.73 1.30
CA VAL A 132 13.98 -6.32 1.02
C VAL A 132 13.55 -6.01 -0.41
N ILE A 133 12.54 -5.18 -0.54
CA ILE A 133 12.11 -4.65 -1.84
C ILE A 133 13.02 -3.50 -2.19
N LYS A 134 13.83 -3.70 -3.23
CA LYS A 134 14.76 -2.68 -3.70
C LYS A 134 14.01 -1.46 -4.20
N GLY A 135 14.45 -0.30 -3.74
CA GLY A 135 13.96 0.98 -4.18
C GLY A 135 14.22 1.25 -5.66
N GLY A 136 14.05 2.48 -6.07
CA GLY A 136 14.23 2.94 -7.44
C GLY A 136 13.07 3.79 -7.94
N HIS A 137 13.06 4.06 -9.24
CA HIS A 137 12.06 4.89 -9.87
C HIS A 137 10.86 4.06 -10.34
N TYR A 138 9.69 4.59 -10.07
CA TYR A 138 8.41 4.01 -10.48
C TYR A 138 7.51 5.06 -11.09
N ALA A 139 6.94 4.77 -12.25
CA ALA A 139 5.82 5.50 -12.77
C ALA A 139 4.54 5.02 -12.09
N VAL A 140 3.75 5.94 -11.57
CA VAL A 140 2.59 5.62 -10.72
C VAL A 140 1.35 6.38 -11.19
N ILE A 141 0.30 5.63 -11.54
CA ILE A 141 -1.03 6.18 -11.80
C ILE A 141 -1.97 5.87 -10.63
N LYS A 142 -2.63 6.92 -10.10
CA LYS A 142 -3.68 6.79 -9.08
C LYS A 142 -5.06 6.65 -9.73
N TYR A 143 -5.90 5.78 -9.17
CA TYR A 143 -7.28 5.62 -9.63
C TYR A 143 -8.21 5.16 -8.50
N SER A 144 -9.50 5.38 -8.68
CA SER A 144 -10.55 4.93 -7.75
C SER A 144 -11.38 3.78 -8.34
N GLY A 145 -12.34 3.32 -7.58
CA GLY A 145 -13.28 2.31 -8.03
C GLY A 145 -13.06 0.93 -7.41
N ARG A 146 -13.81 -0.05 -7.89
CA ARG A 146 -13.76 -1.45 -7.41
C ARG A 146 -12.44 -2.12 -7.83
N LEU A 147 -11.98 -3.06 -7.00
CA LEU A 147 -10.78 -3.87 -7.24
C LEU A 147 -11.04 -5.00 -8.25
N THR A 148 -11.61 -4.68 -9.42
CA THR A 148 -11.86 -5.63 -10.49
C THR A 148 -10.69 -5.66 -11.48
N ASN A 149 -10.47 -6.80 -12.13
CA ASN A 149 -9.46 -6.90 -13.18
C ASN A 149 -9.73 -5.94 -14.34
N GLN A 150 -11.00 -5.68 -14.69
CA GLN A 150 -11.37 -4.73 -15.72
C GLN A 150 -10.91 -3.31 -15.38
N ASN A 151 -11.15 -2.85 -14.13
CA ASN A 151 -10.72 -1.54 -13.66
C ASN A 151 -9.20 -1.44 -13.62
N TYR A 152 -8.52 -2.48 -13.15
CA TYR A 152 -7.06 -2.57 -13.16
C TYR A 152 -6.50 -2.48 -14.59
N LEU A 153 -6.95 -3.34 -15.51
CA LEU A 153 -6.45 -3.39 -16.87
C LEU A 153 -6.69 -2.08 -17.64
N LYS A 154 -7.82 -1.39 -17.39
CA LYS A 154 -8.09 -0.07 -17.96
C LYS A 154 -6.98 0.92 -17.60
N HIS A 155 -6.63 1.01 -16.31
CA HIS A 155 -5.63 1.98 -15.84
C HIS A 155 -4.20 1.51 -16.12
N TYR A 156 -3.96 0.20 -16.15
CA TYR A 156 -2.69 -0.38 -16.58
C TYR A 156 -2.36 0.03 -18.02
N LYS A 157 -3.29 -0.19 -18.95
CA LYS A 157 -3.13 0.22 -20.35
C LYS A 157 -2.96 1.73 -20.49
N LYS A 158 -3.68 2.51 -19.68
CA LYS A 158 -3.55 3.97 -19.66
C LYS A 158 -2.12 4.37 -19.26
N LEU A 159 -1.56 3.80 -18.18
CA LEU A 159 -0.19 4.06 -17.77
C LEU A 159 0.81 3.61 -18.84
N GLU A 160 0.66 2.39 -19.37
CA GLU A 160 1.52 1.84 -20.42
C GLU A 160 1.57 2.76 -21.65
N ASN A 161 0.41 3.22 -22.13
CA ASN A 161 0.34 4.13 -23.27
C ASN A 161 1.02 5.47 -22.97
N ASN A 162 0.83 6.02 -21.76
CA ASN A 162 1.48 7.27 -21.38
C ASN A 162 3.00 7.13 -21.30
N LEU A 163 3.52 6.00 -20.80
CA LEU A 163 4.95 5.74 -20.77
C LEU A 163 5.54 5.62 -22.18
N ASN A 164 4.89 4.88 -23.07
CA ASN A 164 5.29 4.77 -24.46
C ASN A 164 5.28 6.12 -25.17
N ASN A 165 4.25 6.93 -24.99
CA ASN A 165 4.14 8.26 -25.61
C ASN A 165 5.20 9.26 -25.11
N ASN A 166 5.75 9.02 -23.92
CA ASN A 166 6.82 9.84 -23.35
C ASN A 166 8.20 9.18 -23.47
N GLU A 167 8.30 8.08 -24.22
CA GLU A 167 9.57 7.34 -24.48
C GLU A 167 10.26 6.89 -23.18
N ILE A 168 9.47 6.50 -22.17
CA ILE A 168 9.97 6.03 -20.87
C ILE A 168 9.98 4.51 -20.85
N ASP A 169 11.16 3.92 -20.70
CA ASP A 169 11.33 2.48 -20.56
C ASP A 169 10.81 1.97 -19.23
N PHE A 170 10.07 0.87 -19.24
CA PHE A 170 9.47 0.28 -18.05
C PHE A 170 9.51 -1.25 -18.05
N ILE A 171 9.46 -1.82 -16.86
CA ILE A 171 9.50 -3.26 -16.61
C ILE A 171 8.09 -3.79 -16.40
N LYS A 172 7.74 -4.84 -17.15
CA LYS A 172 6.48 -5.59 -16.99
C LYS A 172 6.69 -6.83 -16.12
N PRO A 173 5.62 -7.29 -15.43
CA PRO A 173 4.32 -6.65 -15.28
C PRO A 173 4.34 -5.53 -14.24
N GLY A 174 3.35 -4.64 -14.31
CA GLY A 174 3.15 -3.61 -13.28
C GLY A 174 2.66 -4.19 -11.94
N ILE A 175 2.85 -3.44 -10.89
CA ILE A 175 2.46 -3.75 -9.52
C ILE A 175 1.12 -3.11 -9.24
N ARG A 176 0.15 -3.87 -8.71
CA ARG A 176 -1.09 -3.34 -8.17
C ARG A 176 -0.87 -2.96 -6.70
N ALA A 177 -1.16 -1.74 -6.32
CA ALA A 177 -1.08 -1.26 -4.95
C ALA A 177 -2.47 -0.82 -4.44
N THR A 178 -2.90 -1.38 -3.31
CA THR A 178 -4.22 -1.17 -2.72
C THR A 178 -4.07 -0.56 -1.34
N TYR A 179 -4.67 0.60 -1.11
CA TYR A 179 -4.50 1.40 0.11
C TYR A 179 -5.66 1.28 1.10
N ASN A 180 -6.83 0.85 0.65
CA ASN A 180 -8.05 0.87 1.46
C ASN A 180 -8.59 -0.52 1.70
N GLY A 181 -9.22 -0.69 2.87
CA GLY A 181 -9.90 -1.93 3.24
C GLY A 181 -11.14 -2.22 2.40
N PRO A 182 -11.69 -3.45 2.51
CA PRO A 182 -12.80 -3.92 1.67
C PRO A 182 -14.10 -3.13 1.86
N PHE A 183 -14.31 -2.52 3.03
CA PHE A 183 -15.52 -1.76 3.36
C PHE A 183 -15.50 -0.31 2.87
N THR A 184 -14.38 0.19 2.33
CA THR A 184 -14.30 1.53 1.76
C THR A 184 -15.14 1.61 0.49
N LEU A 185 -15.99 2.65 0.39
CA LEU A 185 -16.81 2.89 -0.79
C LEU A 185 -15.94 3.01 -2.05
N PRO A 186 -16.34 2.44 -3.19
CA PRO A 186 -15.48 2.36 -4.37
C PRO A 186 -14.90 3.70 -4.82
N PHE A 187 -15.69 4.77 -4.81
CA PHE A 187 -15.25 6.10 -5.27
C PHE A 187 -14.28 6.79 -4.30
N LEU A 188 -14.20 6.33 -3.04
CA LEU A 188 -13.25 6.81 -2.04
C LEU A 188 -11.95 5.99 -1.99
N ARG A 189 -11.88 4.88 -2.74
CA ARG A 189 -10.70 4.03 -2.74
C ARG A 189 -9.54 4.68 -3.49
N ARG A 190 -8.37 4.59 -2.89
CA ARG A 190 -7.09 4.86 -3.56
C ARG A 190 -6.48 3.54 -4.00
N ASN A 191 -6.38 3.36 -5.29
CA ASN A 191 -5.65 2.27 -5.92
C ASN A 191 -4.53 2.89 -6.75
N GLU A 192 -3.42 2.19 -6.88
CA GLU A 192 -2.33 2.63 -7.73
C GLU A 192 -1.83 1.46 -8.60
N ILE A 193 -1.33 1.79 -9.77
CA ILE A 193 -0.50 0.90 -10.57
C ILE A 193 0.87 1.53 -10.64
N MET A 194 1.87 0.71 -10.32
CA MET A 194 3.26 1.13 -10.31
C MET A 194 4.03 0.30 -11.33
N MET A 195 4.76 0.95 -12.22
CA MET A 195 5.68 0.31 -13.16
C MET A 195 7.10 0.76 -12.83
N LYS A 196 7.99 -0.20 -12.58
CA LYS A 196 9.40 0.13 -12.39
C LYS A 196 9.97 0.64 -13.71
N ILE A 197 10.70 1.75 -13.65
CA ILE A 197 11.26 2.42 -14.82
C ILE A 197 12.77 2.57 -14.65
N THR A 198 13.47 2.69 -15.79
CA THR A 198 14.80 3.27 -15.84
C THR A 198 14.63 4.77 -16.05
N PHE A 199 15.06 5.58 -15.10
CA PHE A 199 14.89 7.03 -15.15
C PHE A 199 16.18 7.71 -14.76
N ASP A 200 16.71 8.53 -15.67
CA ASP A 200 17.91 9.32 -15.46
C ASP A 200 17.49 10.74 -15.07
N GLU A 201 17.74 11.12 -13.81
CA GLU A 201 17.38 12.43 -13.28
C GLU A 201 18.17 13.56 -13.96
N GLU A 202 19.39 13.29 -14.45
CA GLU A 202 20.26 14.30 -15.04
C GLU A 202 19.81 14.71 -16.46
N ASN A 203 19.23 13.78 -17.21
CA ASN A 203 18.82 13.99 -18.60
C ASN A 203 17.35 14.48 -18.74
N ASN A 204 16.61 14.61 -17.65
CA ASN A 204 15.16 14.90 -17.67
C ASN A 204 14.76 16.20 -16.94
N ASN A 205 15.73 17.07 -16.67
CA ASN A 205 15.50 18.43 -16.15
C ASN A 205 15.26 19.45 -17.24
#